data_e5fc07d3216eb03c771ace1ce50153e7
#
_entry.id   e5fc07d3216eb03c771ace1ce50153e7
#
_cell.length_a   1.000
_cell.length_b   1.000
_cell.length_c   1.000
_cell.angle_alpha   90.00
_cell.angle_beta   90.00
_cell.angle_gamma   90.00
#
_symmetry.space_group_name_H-M   'P 1'
#
loop_
_entity.id
_entity.type
_entity.pdbx_description
1 polymer ?
#
loop_
_entity_poly.entity_id
_entity_poly.type
_entity_poly.pdbx_seq_one_letter_code
_entity_poly.pdbx_strand_id
1 'polypeptide(L)'
;MFVLFKRLRNLRRLAALPAPASGGSLALRHVDCGSCNGCEHELTNTAGPHYDLDRFGLSIVASPRHADVLLITGSVTTRMVQPLRAAYAAMPEPRLVAALGDCAVGAGVIGDPAQLAGSVDDILPVDIRIPGCPPSPTAIAEALVSAIDLARQPRDVTPEVQRRT
;
A
#
# COMPACT_ATOMS: atom_id res chain seq x y z
N MET A 1 6.60 1.26 -32.78
CA MET A 1 5.14 1.34 -32.93
C MET A 1 4.38 0.60 -31.83
N PHE A 2 4.75 -0.62 -31.47
CA PHE A 2 4.08 -1.42 -30.41
C PHE A 2 4.16 -0.80 -29.01
N VAL A 3 5.30 -0.20 -28.64
CA VAL A 3 5.52 0.44 -27.33
C VAL A 3 4.63 1.69 -27.15
N LEU A 4 4.43 2.47 -28.23
CA LEU A 4 3.57 3.65 -28.22
C LEU A 4 2.09 3.27 -27.98
N PHE A 5 1.62 2.21 -28.65
CA PHE A 5 0.26 1.70 -28.45
C PHE A 5 0.01 1.16 -27.04
N LYS A 6 1.02 0.50 -26.44
CA LYS A 6 0.95 0.02 -25.06
C LYS A 6 0.91 1.19 -24.07
N ARG A 7 1.69 2.26 -24.32
CA ARG A 7 1.66 3.50 -23.53
C ARG A 7 0.33 4.24 -23.66
N LEU A 8 -0.20 4.41 -24.87
CA LEU A 8 -1.50 5.04 -25.11
C LEU A 8 -2.65 4.27 -24.45
N ARG A 9 -2.60 2.94 -24.44
CA ARG A 9 -3.59 2.09 -23.76
C ARG A 9 -3.53 2.25 -22.25
N ASN A 10 -2.33 2.35 -21.67
CA ASN A 10 -2.15 2.59 -20.23
C ASN A 10 -2.61 3.99 -19.84
N LEU A 11 -2.28 5.02 -20.64
CA LEU A 11 -2.80 6.39 -20.43
C LEU A 11 -4.33 6.45 -20.48
N ARG A 12 -4.95 5.72 -21.42
CA ARG A 12 -6.42 5.61 -21.49
C ARG A 12 -7.01 4.88 -20.29
N ARG A 13 -6.33 3.86 -19.75
CA ARG A 13 -6.76 3.17 -18.52
C ARG A 13 -6.68 4.08 -17.31
N LEU A 14 -5.59 4.83 -17.14
CA LEU A 14 -5.44 5.80 -16.05
C LEU A 14 -6.40 6.98 -16.17
N ALA A 15 -6.66 7.45 -17.41
CA ALA A 15 -7.69 8.46 -17.65
C ALA A 15 -9.12 7.92 -17.44
N ALA A 16 -9.29 6.59 -17.44
CA ALA A 16 -10.56 5.90 -17.20
C ALA A 16 -10.67 5.37 -15.75
N LEU A 17 -9.65 5.58 -14.89
CA LEU A 17 -9.83 5.36 -13.46
C LEU A 17 -10.95 6.29 -13.00
N PRO A 18 -12.08 5.76 -12.53
CA PRO A 18 -13.14 6.62 -12.02
C PRO A 18 -12.54 7.48 -10.90
N ALA A 19 -12.81 8.78 -10.96
CA ALA A 19 -12.60 9.61 -9.78
C ALA A 19 -13.35 8.92 -8.62
N PRO A 20 -12.77 8.87 -7.40
CA PRO A 20 -13.43 8.24 -6.27
C PRO A 20 -14.85 8.79 -6.19
N ALA A 21 -15.84 7.91 -6.17
CA ALA A 21 -17.26 8.25 -6.23
C ALA A 21 -17.69 9.23 -5.12
N SER A 22 -16.90 9.27 -4.06
CA SER A 22 -17.13 10.10 -2.89
C SER A 22 -16.33 11.42 -2.87
N GLY A 23 -15.44 11.67 -3.84
CA GLY A 23 -14.50 12.81 -3.81
C GLY A 23 -13.74 12.84 -2.47
N GLY A 24 -12.51 12.40 -2.42
CA GLY A 24 -11.74 12.35 -1.18
C GLY A 24 -10.26 12.23 -1.44
N SER A 25 -9.48 12.33 -0.39
CA SER A 25 -8.03 12.15 -0.43
C SER A 25 -7.61 11.17 0.66
N LEU A 26 -6.51 10.46 0.44
CA LEU A 26 -5.83 9.64 1.45
C LEU A 26 -4.36 10.01 1.50
N ALA A 27 -3.87 10.20 2.71
CA ALA A 27 -2.46 10.34 3.01
C ALA A 27 -1.86 8.95 3.26
N LEU A 28 -0.80 8.62 2.53
CA LEU A 28 -0.16 7.31 2.57
C LEU A 28 1.17 7.41 3.33
N ARG A 29 1.39 6.57 4.34
CA ARG A 29 2.72 6.39 4.93
C ARG A 29 3.31 5.08 4.42
N HIS A 30 4.38 5.16 3.64
CA HIS A 30 5.12 3.98 3.22
C HIS A 30 6.11 3.51 4.29
N VAL A 31 6.16 2.19 4.53
CA VAL A 31 7.12 1.52 5.40
C VAL A 31 7.70 0.31 4.67
N ASP A 32 9.00 0.32 4.46
CA ASP A 32 9.75 -0.85 3.98
C ASP A 32 10.08 -1.76 5.17
N CYS A 33 9.64 -3.02 5.12
CA CYS A 33 9.84 -4.02 6.17
C CYS A 33 10.90 -5.08 5.82
N GLY A 34 11.55 -4.97 4.66
CA GLY A 34 12.57 -5.89 4.17
C GLY A 34 12.36 -6.25 2.71
N SER A 35 12.16 -5.24 1.87
CA SER A 35 11.93 -5.39 0.43
C SER A 35 13.25 -5.50 -0.34
N CYS A 36 13.14 -5.86 -1.63
CA CYS A 36 14.23 -5.81 -2.59
C CYS A 36 14.27 -4.48 -3.39
N ASN A 37 13.49 -3.48 -2.99
CA ASN A 37 13.25 -2.20 -3.65
C ASN A 37 12.44 -2.28 -4.98
N GLY A 38 12.03 -3.44 -5.45
CA GLY A 38 11.21 -3.55 -6.66
C GLY A 38 9.87 -2.84 -6.53
N CYS A 39 9.17 -3.06 -5.41
CA CYS A 39 7.89 -2.41 -5.12
C CYS A 39 8.02 -0.90 -4.92
N GLU A 40 9.10 -0.45 -4.28
CA GLU A 40 9.42 0.97 -4.05
C GLU A 40 9.68 1.71 -5.37
N HIS A 41 10.37 1.08 -6.30
CA HIS A 41 10.58 1.65 -7.64
C HIS A 41 9.26 1.83 -8.38
N GLU A 42 8.37 0.84 -8.34
CA GLU A 42 7.06 0.96 -8.96
C GLU A 42 6.15 1.96 -8.23
N LEU A 43 6.24 2.03 -6.91
CA LEU A 43 5.55 3.06 -6.12
C LEU A 43 6.06 4.46 -6.46
N THR A 44 7.38 4.64 -6.60
CA THR A 44 7.97 5.92 -7.02
C THR A 44 7.51 6.31 -8.43
N ASN A 45 7.38 5.34 -9.35
CA ASN A 45 6.86 5.58 -10.68
C ASN A 45 5.42 6.10 -10.66
N THR A 46 4.60 5.74 -9.67
CA THR A 46 3.22 6.24 -9.55
C THR A 46 3.14 7.73 -9.21
N ALA A 47 4.18 8.30 -8.57
CA ALA A 47 4.27 9.73 -8.30
C ALA A 47 4.75 10.54 -9.53
N GLY A 48 5.23 9.86 -10.58
CA GLY A 48 5.69 10.52 -11.81
C GLY A 48 4.54 11.10 -12.63
N PRO A 49 4.83 12.03 -13.56
CA PRO A 49 3.81 12.76 -14.34
C PRO A 49 2.95 11.86 -15.22
N HIS A 50 3.34 10.61 -15.44
CA HIS A 50 2.59 9.65 -16.24
C HIS A 50 1.41 9.04 -15.47
N TYR A 51 1.55 8.84 -14.17
CA TYR A 51 0.53 8.25 -13.30
C TYR A 51 -0.12 9.28 -12.41
N ASP A 52 0.69 10.16 -11.79
CA ASP A 52 0.26 11.33 -11.03
C ASP A 52 -0.83 10.99 -9.99
N LEU A 53 -0.46 10.23 -8.96
CA LEU A 53 -1.39 9.83 -7.89
C LEU A 53 -2.01 11.03 -7.17
N ASP A 54 -1.32 12.16 -7.10
CA ASP A 54 -1.82 13.36 -6.42
C ASP A 54 -3.11 13.88 -7.07
N ARG A 55 -3.27 13.75 -8.38
CA ARG A 55 -4.51 14.12 -9.07
C ARG A 55 -5.73 13.27 -8.67
N PHE A 56 -5.49 12.10 -8.10
CA PHE A 56 -6.54 11.23 -7.57
C PHE A 56 -6.75 11.42 -6.06
N GLY A 57 -6.07 12.41 -5.44
CA GLY A 57 -6.17 12.69 -4.03
C GLY A 57 -5.32 11.77 -3.15
N LEU A 58 -4.27 11.14 -3.69
CA LEU A 58 -3.38 10.24 -2.97
C LEU A 58 -2.01 10.89 -2.81
N SER A 59 -1.57 11.12 -1.59
CA SER A 59 -0.26 11.74 -1.31
C SER A 59 0.57 10.92 -0.32
N ILE A 60 1.89 10.88 -0.52
CA ILE A 60 2.80 10.20 0.41
C ILE A 60 3.26 11.19 1.47
N VAL A 61 3.08 10.82 2.75
CA VAL A 61 3.45 11.66 3.90
C VAL A 61 4.60 11.06 4.70
N ALA A 62 5.42 11.94 5.28
CA ALA A 62 6.61 11.53 6.01
C ALA A 62 6.31 10.97 7.42
N SER A 63 5.17 11.32 8.02
CA SER A 63 4.83 10.90 9.38
C SER A 63 3.57 10.03 9.41
N PRO A 64 3.55 8.91 10.14
CA PRO A 64 2.36 8.08 10.30
C PRO A 64 1.21 8.83 10.99
N ARG A 65 1.49 9.88 11.76
CA ARG A 65 0.46 10.68 12.44
C ARG A 65 -0.44 11.48 11.51
N HIS A 66 -0.03 11.61 10.25
CA HIS A 66 -0.78 12.31 9.20
C HIS A 66 -1.27 11.37 8.12
N ALA A 67 -1.13 10.06 8.33
CA ALA A 67 -1.49 9.05 7.34
C ALA A 67 -2.83 8.41 7.65
N ASP A 68 -3.60 8.17 6.59
CA ASP A 68 -4.84 7.41 6.60
C ASP A 68 -4.57 5.93 6.26
N VAL A 69 -3.52 5.67 5.46
CA VAL A 69 -3.12 4.34 5.02
C VAL A 69 -1.66 4.07 5.34
N LEU A 70 -1.38 2.95 5.99
CA LEU A 70 -0.03 2.40 6.14
C LEU A 70 0.24 1.47 4.96
N LEU A 71 1.08 1.90 4.04
CA LEU A 71 1.47 1.15 2.85
C LEU A 71 2.78 0.41 3.13
N ILE A 72 2.75 -0.93 3.13
CA ILE A 72 3.86 -1.76 3.59
C ILE A 72 4.39 -2.59 2.43
N THR A 73 5.72 -2.60 2.26
CA THR A 73 6.44 -3.39 1.27
C THR A 73 7.40 -4.38 1.94
N GLY A 74 7.70 -5.47 1.21
CA GLY A 74 8.60 -6.52 1.66
C GLY A 74 8.00 -7.48 2.68
N SER A 75 8.68 -8.59 2.92
CA SER A 75 8.37 -9.50 4.04
C SER A 75 8.80 -8.85 5.35
N VAL A 76 8.00 -9.01 6.41
CA VAL A 76 8.33 -8.35 7.67
C VAL A 76 9.51 -9.06 8.33
N THR A 77 10.64 -8.36 8.42
CA THR A 77 11.79 -8.87 9.18
C THR A 77 11.54 -8.77 10.68
N THR A 78 12.17 -9.65 11.45
CA THR A 78 12.03 -9.67 12.93
C THR A 78 12.37 -8.33 13.58
N ARG A 79 13.30 -7.56 12.97
CA ARG A 79 13.71 -6.23 13.45
C ARG A 79 12.67 -5.16 13.14
N MET A 80 11.87 -5.35 12.07
CA MET A 80 10.85 -4.37 11.65
C MET A 80 9.50 -4.55 12.33
N VAL A 81 9.27 -5.64 13.08
CA VAL A 81 7.99 -5.89 13.77
C VAL A 81 7.63 -4.74 14.71
N GLN A 82 8.56 -4.33 15.58
CA GLN A 82 8.29 -3.26 16.56
C GLN A 82 8.16 -1.88 15.91
N PRO A 83 9.06 -1.44 15.00
CA PRO A 83 8.87 -0.19 14.25
C PRO A 83 7.55 -0.14 13.47
N LEU A 84 7.15 -1.25 12.83
CA LEU A 84 5.91 -1.35 12.09
C LEU A 84 4.68 -1.17 12.99
N ARG A 85 4.64 -1.88 14.13
CA ARG A 85 3.57 -1.73 15.14
C ARG A 85 3.52 -0.31 15.72
N ALA A 86 4.67 0.29 15.97
CA ALA A 86 4.75 1.67 16.45
C ALA A 86 4.22 2.68 15.42
N ALA A 87 4.55 2.48 14.14
CA ALA A 87 4.01 3.32 13.05
C ALA A 87 2.49 3.18 12.96
N TYR A 88 1.96 1.97 13.02
CA TYR A 88 0.53 1.70 13.01
C TYR A 88 -0.19 2.34 14.21
N ALA A 89 0.36 2.20 15.41
CA ALA A 89 -0.21 2.77 16.63
C ALA A 89 -0.20 4.31 16.64
N ALA A 90 0.73 4.93 15.90
CA ALA A 90 0.83 6.39 15.80
C ALA A 90 -0.16 7.01 14.80
N MET A 91 -0.83 6.21 13.96
CA MET A 91 -1.82 6.70 13.02
C MET A 91 -3.14 7.03 13.70
N PRO A 92 -3.85 8.09 13.24
CA PRO A 92 -5.20 8.39 13.71
C PRO A 92 -6.20 7.34 13.23
N GLU A 93 -7.32 7.21 13.93
CA GLU A 93 -8.47 6.43 13.48
C GLU A 93 -9.42 7.30 12.62
N PRO A 94 -10.08 6.76 11.59
CA PRO A 94 -9.94 5.40 11.06
C PRO A 94 -8.68 5.25 10.21
N ARG A 95 -7.97 4.12 10.33
CA ARG A 95 -6.72 3.83 9.62
C ARG A 95 -6.83 2.55 8.80
N LEU A 96 -6.13 2.50 7.66
CA LEU A 96 -6.06 1.37 6.74
C LEU A 96 -4.65 0.80 6.68
N VAL A 97 -4.54 -0.50 6.42
CA VAL A 97 -3.27 -1.18 6.15
C VAL A 97 -3.30 -1.77 4.75
N ALA A 98 -2.32 -1.41 3.93
CA ALA A 98 -2.14 -1.93 2.58
C ALA A 98 -0.82 -2.71 2.47
N ALA A 99 -0.88 -3.98 2.07
CA ALA A 99 0.26 -4.81 1.76
C ALA A 99 0.56 -4.74 0.26
N LEU A 100 1.74 -4.22 -0.11
CA LEU A 100 2.16 -4.00 -1.48
C LEU A 100 3.24 -5.00 -1.90
N GLY A 101 2.92 -5.80 -2.89
CA GLY A 101 3.81 -6.81 -3.46
C GLY A 101 3.67 -8.19 -2.80
N ASP A 102 4.09 -9.22 -3.55
CA ASP A 102 3.97 -10.61 -3.12
C ASP A 102 4.68 -10.91 -1.80
N CYS A 103 5.81 -10.25 -1.52
CA CYS A 103 6.52 -10.41 -0.25
C CYS A 103 5.67 -9.94 0.94
N ALA A 104 4.98 -8.82 0.82
CA ALA A 104 4.14 -8.27 1.86
C ALA A 104 2.88 -9.11 2.12
N VAL A 105 2.30 -9.70 1.05
CA VAL A 105 1.10 -10.55 1.16
C VAL A 105 1.43 -12.02 1.52
N GLY A 106 2.72 -12.38 1.67
CA GLY A 106 3.14 -13.71 2.11
C GLY A 106 3.41 -14.72 0.98
N ALA A 107 3.40 -14.28 -0.28
CA ALA A 107 3.72 -15.10 -1.45
C ALA A 107 5.15 -14.89 -1.97
N GLY A 108 5.93 -14.02 -1.35
CA GLY A 108 7.29 -13.69 -1.76
C GLY A 108 8.30 -14.76 -1.33
N VAL A 109 9.41 -14.83 -2.09
CA VAL A 109 10.49 -15.79 -1.86
C VAL A 109 11.80 -15.10 -1.46
N ILE A 110 11.75 -13.80 -1.14
CA ILE A 110 12.94 -12.99 -0.85
C ILE A 110 13.15 -12.90 0.66
N GLY A 111 14.39 -13.11 1.08
CA GLY A 111 14.84 -13.01 2.45
C GLY A 111 15.25 -14.36 3.05
N ASP A 112 16.08 -14.29 4.09
CA ASP A 112 16.44 -15.45 4.89
C ASP A 112 15.28 -15.80 5.83
N PRO A 113 14.67 -16.98 5.74
CA PRO A 113 13.55 -17.37 6.60
C PRO A 113 13.82 -17.22 8.11
N ALA A 114 15.08 -17.35 8.54
CA ALA A 114 15.47 -17.17 9.94
C ALA A 114 15.37 -15.72 10.43
N GLN A 115 15.33 -14.76 9.52
CA GLN A 115 15.24 -13.34 9.81
C GLN A 115 13.83 -12.76 9.56
N LEU A 116 12.92 -13.56 9.01
CA LEU A 116 11.55 -13.13 8.72
C LEU A 116 10.63 -13.44 9.91
N ALA A 117 9.75 -12.49 10.19
CA ALA A 117 8.65 -12.66 11.16
C ALA A 117 7.35 -13.15 10.47
N GLY A 118 7.31 -13.06 9.13
CA GLY A 118 6.16 -13.47 8.33
C GLY A 118 5.69 -12.40 7.34
N SER A 119 4.46 -12.55 6.91
CA SER A 119 3.74 -11.59 6.08
C SER A 119 3.23 -10.41 6.93
N VAL A 120 2.70 -9.38 6.27
CA VAL A 120 2.06 -8.26 6.98
C VAL A 120 0.83 -8.73 7.76
N ASP A 121 0.06 -9.70 7.22
CA ASP A 121 -1.12 -10.27 7.88
C ASP A 121 -0.82 -10.96 9.22
N ASP A 122 0.41 -11.48 9.38
CA ASP A 122 0.84 -12.10 10.65
C ASP A 122 1.09 -11.07 11.76
N ILE A 123 1.27 -9.79 11.38
CA ILE A 123 1.68 -8.71 12.30
C ILE A 123 0.57 -7.69 12.53
N LEU A 124 -0.15 -7.29 11.45
CA LEU A 124 -1.21 -6.26 11.45
C LEU A 124 -2.42 -6.74 10.63
N PRO A 125 -3.62 -6.24 10.92
CA PRO A 125 -4.78 -6.51 10.08
C PRO A 125 -4.62 -5.82 8.72
N VAL A 126 -4.62 -6.57 7.62
CA VAL A 126 -4.49 -6.05 6.26
C VAL A 126 -5.85 -5.85 5.61
N ASP A 127 -6.13 -4.61 5.21
CA ASP A 127 -7.36 -4.21 4.53
C ASP A 127 -7.25 -4.34 3.01
N ILE A 128 -6.07 -4.03 2.46
CA ILE A 128 -5.83 -3.95 1.02
C ILE A 128 -4.61 -4.80 0.67
N ARG A 129 -4.77 -5.69 -0.29
CA ARG A 129 -3.67 -6.51 -0.82
C ARG A 129 -3.43 -6.17 -2.27
N ILE A 130 -2.20 -5.82 -2.60
CA ILE A 130 -1.75 -5.46 -3.96
C ILE A 130 -0.68 -6.47 -4.39
N PRO A 131 -1.08 -7.61 -4.95
CA PRO A 131 -0.13 -8.66 -5.33
C PRO A 131 0.69 -8.28 -6.57
N GLY A 132 1.86 -8.88 -6.71
CA GLY A 132 2.80 -8.72 -7.83
C GLY A 132 4.24 -8.65 -7.35
N CYS A 133 5.20 -9.01 -8.21
CA CYS A 133 6.61 -8.99 -7.87
C CYS A 133 7.46 -8.33 -8.97
N PRO A 134 7.50 -6.97 -8.97
CA PRO A 134 6.61 -6.02 -8.32
C PRO A 134 5.26 -5.88 -9.04
N PRO A 135 4.21 -5.38 -8.37
CA PRO A 135 2.98 -4.98 -9.06
C PRO A 135 3.23 -3.78 -9.97
N SER A 136 2.50 -3.69 -11.08
CA SER A 136 2.66 -2.55 -11.98
C SER A 136 2.15 -1.25 -11.36
N PRO A 137 2.68 -0.08 -11.75
CA PRO A 137 2.18 1.21 -11.27
C PRO A 137 0.68 1.40 -11.49
N THR A 138 0.14 0.85 -12.57
CA THR A 138 -1.31 0.88 -12.83
C THR A 138 -2.09 0.10 -11.77
N ALA A 139 -1.63 -1.12 -11.42
CA ALA A 139 -2.29 -1.94 -10.41
C ALA A 139 -2.20 -1.29 -9.02
N ILE A 140 -1.08 -0.65 -8.70
CA ILE A 140 -0.91 0.12 -7.46
C ILE A 140 -1.90 1.28 -7.42
N ALA A 141 -1.97 2.08 -8.49
CA ALA A 141 -2.87 3.23 -8.59
C ALA A 141 -4.36 2.81 -8.48
N GLU A 142 -4.77 1.76 -9.20
CA GLU A 142 -6.14 1.24 -9.15
C GLU A 142 -6.54 0.79 -7.74
N ALA A 143 -5.67 0.05 -7.06
CA ALA A 143 -5.94 -0.43 -5.70
C ALA A 143 -6.03 0.73 -4.69
N LEU A 144 -5.11 1.70 -4.77
CA LEU A 144 -5.08 2.84 -3.84
C LEU A 144 -6.24 3.82 -4.07
N VAL A 145 -6.65 4.05 -5.33
CA VAL A 145 -7.85 4.86 -5.64
C VAL A 145 -9.10 4.18 -5.07
N SER A 146 -9.22 2.86 -5.21
CA SER A 146 -10.34 2.10 -4.62
C SER A 146 -10.35 2.15 -3.08
N ALA A 147 -9.20 2.34 -2.46
CA ALA A 147 -9.08 2.49 -1.00
C ALA A 147 -9.73 3.77 -0.47
N ILE A 148 -9.90 4.81 -1.29
CA ILE A 148 -10.59 6.05 -0.89
C ILE A 148 -12.05 5.75 -0.55
N ASP A 149 -12.71 4.91 -1.34
CA ASP A 149 -14.10 4.52 -1.07
C ASP A 149 -14.19 3.58 0.13
N LEU A 150 -13.18 2.69 0.32
CA LEU A 150 -13.10 1.81 1.48
C LEU A 150 -12.92 2.58 2.80
N ALA A 151 -12.12 3.64 2.81
CA ALA A 151 -11.85 4.46 4.00
C ALA A 151 -13.10 5.16 4.54
N ARG A 152 -14.13 5.34 3.72
CA ARG A 152 -15.38 6.01 4.08
C ARG A 152 -16.51 5.09 4.53
N GLN A 153 -16.33 3.79 4.37
CA GLN A 153 -17.30 2.84 4.89
C GLN A 153 -17.21 2.78 6.41
N PRO A 154 -18.35 2.83 7.14
CA PRO A 154 -18.34 2.64 8.58
C PRO A 154 -17.76 1.26 8.88
N ARG A 155 -16.69 1.24 9.67
CA ARG A 155 -16.05 -0.01 10.11
C ARG A 155 -16.66 -0.45 11.42
N ASP A 156 -17.17 -1.65 11.47
CA ASP A 156 -17.34 -2.36 12.73
C ASP A 156 -15.95 -2.67 13.29
N VAL A 157 -15.48 -1.83 14.18
CA VAL A 157 -14.25 -2.05 14.93
C VAL A 157 -14.51 -3.16 15.93
N THR A 158 -14.44 -4.40 15.50
CA THR A 158 -14.46 -5.54 16.42
C THR A 158 -13.16 -5.50 17.24
N PRO A 159 -13.23 -5.54 18.58
CA PRO A 159 -12.09 -5.34 19.50
C PRO A 159 -11.16 -6.56 19.61
N GLU A 160 -10.87 -7.26 18.51
CA GLU A 160 -10.07 -8.48 18.50
C GLU A 160 -8.57 -8.24 18.46
N VAL A 161 -8.14 -7.01 18.13
CA VAL A 161 -6.71 -6.65 18.01
C VAL A 161 -6.00 -6.48 19.36
N GLN A 162 -6.75 -6.30 20.46
CA GLN A 162 -6.15 -6.08 21.80
C GLN A 162 -5.67 -7.36 22.51
N ARG A 163 -5.92 -8.55 21.96
CA ARG A 163 -5.58 -9.83 22.63
C ARG A 163 -4.28 -10.48 22.15
N ARG A 164 -3.55 -9.85 21.23
CA ARG A 164 -2.28 -10.38 20.69
C ARG A 164 -1.05 -9.54 21.07
N THR A 165 -1.14 -8.79 22.18
CA THR A 165 0.01 -8.12 22.82
C THR A 165 0.61 -9.01 23.89
#